data_c410ac13ba2a12bf6846d87126cd0d62
#
_entry.id   c410ac13ba2a12bf6846d87126cd0d62
#
_cell.length_a   1.000
_cell.length_b   1.000
_cell.length_c   1.000
_cell.angle_alpha   90.00
_cell.angle_beta   90.00
_cell.angle_gamma   90.00
#
_symmetry.space_group_name_H-M   'P 1'
#
loop_
_entity.id
_entity.type
_entity.pdbx_description
1 polymer ?
#
loop_
_entity_poly.entity_id
_entity_poly.type
_entity_poly.pdbx_seq_one_letter_code
_entity_poly.pdbx_strand_id
1 'polypeptide(L)'
;MKYYKLCVSGAAETSHCSEDALKKAEELGREIVKHNSILVTGATTGTPFWAAKGAKSEGGISIGLSPAYSEKEHIDRFDLPTEYLDIIIYTGFEFSGRNLLLTRSADAVFIVCGRLGTLNEFTVAFEDNKPIGILEGTGGTADLIRELMPKLHRGSGKIVYDTDPKRLVEKVLELVKKEKVIELPTRKKEAENNKQAAEM
;
A
#
# COMPACT_ATOMS: atom_id res chain seq x y z
N MET A 1 -18.23 -5.01 -2.49
CA MET A 1 -17.10 -4.49 -1.69
C MET A 1 -17.13 -2.98 -1.77
N LYS A 2 -16.97 -2.26 -0.66
CA LYS A 2 -17.17 -0.79 -0.61
C LYS A 2 -15.91 0.02 -0.95
N TYR A 3 -14.71 -0.56 -0.76
CA TYR A 3 -13.43 0.13 -0.93
C TYR A 3 -12.41 -0.78 -1.61
N TYR A 4 -11.46 -0.19 -2.35
CA TYR A 4 -10.22 -0.87 -2.72
C TYR A 4 -9.26 -0.86 -1.53
N LYS A 5 -8.44 -1.90 -1.42
CA LYS A 5 -7.36 -2.02 -0.44
C LYS A 5 -6.04 -1.80 -1.17
N LEU A 6 -5.36 -0.72 -0.86
CA LEU A 6 -4.12 -0.33 -1.50
C LEU A 6 -2.97 -0.44 -0.50
N CYS A 7 -2.01 -1.31 -0.80
CA CYS A 7 -0.85 -1.54 0.05
C CYS A 7 0.25 -0.52 -0.26
N VAL A 8 0.84 0.07 0.78
CA VAL A 8 2.12 0.79 0.67
C VAL A 8 3.20 -0.05 1.33
N SER A 9 4.10 -0.56 0.49
CA SER A 9 5.32 -1.28 0.84
C SER A 9 6.53 -0.34 0.71
N GLY A 10 7.44 -0.37 1.68
CA GLY A 10 8.61 0.48 1.60
C GLY A 10 9.58 0.33 2.77
N ALA A 11 10.54 1.24 2.85
CA ALA A 11 11.61 1.19 3.83
C ALA A 11 11.12 1.52 5.24
N ALA A 12 11.38 0.63 6.20
CA ALA A 12 11.24 0.92 7.62
C ALA A 12 12.40 1.80 8.13
N GLU A 13 13.62 1.54 7.65
CA GLU A 13 14.80 2.37 7.87
C GLU A 13 15.05 3.19 6.60
N THR A 14 15.23 4.50 6.70
CA THR A 14 15.10 5.44 5.57
C THR A 14 16.36 6.26 5.28
N SER A 15 17.50 5.95 5.91
CA SER A 15 18.76 6.69 5.70
C SER A 15 19.29 6.65 4.25
N HIS A 16 18.87 5.64 3.48
CA HIS A 16 19.24 5.43 2.07
C HIS A 16 18.15 5.90 1.09
N CYS A 17 17.03 6.41 1.59
CA CYS A 17 15.96 6.98 0.77
C CYS A 17 16.29 8.43 0.37
N SER A 18 15.58 8.96 -0.62
CA SER A 18 15.68 10.39 -0.94
C SER A 18 15.15 11.26 0.21
N GLU A 19 15.61 12.50 0.29
CA GLU A 19 15.24 13.44 1.34
C GLU A 19 13.70 13.68 1.41
N ASP A 20 13.02 13.59 0.28
CA ASP A 20 11.58 13.81 0.17
C ASP A 20 10.75 12.52 0.22
N ALA A 21 11.38 11.33 0.38
CA ALA A 21 10.70 10.04 0.37
C ALA A 21 9.58 9.93 1.41
N LEU A 22 9.82 10.42 2.63
CA LEU A 22 8.81 10.41 3.70
C LEU A 22 7.63 11.34 3.39
N LYS A 23 7.89 12.52 2.84
CA LYS A 23 6.86 13.46 2.42
C LYS A 23 6.02 12.88 1.27
N LYS A 24 6.65 12.25 0.30
CA LYS A 24 5.98 11.56 -0.81
C LYS A 24 5.15 10.37 -0.32
N ALA A 25 5.65 9.62 0.67
CA ALA A 25 4.89 8.54 1.30
C ALA A 25 3.64 9.06 2.02
N GLU A 26 3.75 10.17 2.75
CA GLU A 26 2.62 10.83 3.41
C GLU A 26 1.58 11.31 2.39
N GLU A 27 2.02 11.95 1.30
CA GLU A 27 1.12 12.38 0.21
C GLU A 27 0.45 11.18 -0.48
N LEU A 28 1.19 10.09 -0.71
CA LEU A 28 0.63 8.85 -1.26
C LEU A 28 -0.51 8.31 -0.38
N GLY A 29 -0.33 8.32 0.94
CA GLY A 29 -1.38 7.94 1.89
C GLY A 29 -2.62 8.81 1.80
N ARG A 30 -2.46 10.14 1.68
CA ARG A 30 -3.56 11.08 1.45
C ARG A 30 -4.31 10.78 0.15
N GLU A 31 -3.58 10.61 -0.94
CA GLU A 31 -4.17 10.36 -2.26
C GLU A 31 -4.93 9.03 -2.31
N ILE A 32 -4.44 7.98 -1.64
CA ILE A 32 -5.18 6.71 -1.49
C ILE A 32 -6.57 6.94 -0.89
N VAL A 33 -6.65 7.72 0.19
CA VAL A 33 -7.93 8.00 0.86
C VAL A 33 -8.82 8.91 0.03
N LYS A 34 -8.30 9.96 -0.59
CA LYS A 34 -9.06 10.85 -1.49
C LYS A 34 -9.71 10.08 -2.64
N HIS A 35 -9.11 8.97 -3.06
CA HIS A 35 -9.67 8.06 -4.06
C HIS A 35 -10.57 6.96 -3.48
N ASN A 36 -11.13 7.18 -2.28
CA ASN A 36 -12.08 6.28 -1.63
C ASN A 36 -11.53 4.84 -1.45
N SER A 37 -10.28 4.74 -1.02
CA SER A 37 -9.57 3.48 -0.79
C SER A 37 -9.09 3.37 0.64
N ILE A 38 -8.85 2.15 1.09
CA ILE A 38 -8.27 1.83 2.40
C ILE A 38 -6.77 1.64 2.23
N LEU A 39 -5.99 2.25 3.10
CA LEU A 39 -4.56 2.01 3.17
C LEU A 39 -4.27 0.69 3.90
N VAL A 40 -3.37 -0.11 3.35
CA VAL A 40 -2.81 -1.30 4.01
C VAL A 40 -1.30 -1.15 4.09
N THR A 41 -0.70 -1.44 5.24
CA THR A 41 0.76 -1.36 5.45
C THR A 41 1.29 -2.55 6.21
N GLY A 42 2.62 -2.65 6.28
CA GLY A 42 3.29 -3.65 7.08
C GLY A 42 3.36 -3.35 8.59
N ALA A 43 2.66 -2.33 9.08
CA ALA A 43 2.70 -1.88 10.47
C ALA A 43 4.13 -1.62 10.97
N THR A 44 4.97 -0.98 10.16
CA THR A 44 6.38 -0.69 10.46
C THR A 44 6.65 0.81 10.46
N THR A 45 7.80 1.21 10.96
CA THR A 45 8.35 2.58 10.87
C THR A 45 8.60 3.00 9.41
N GLY A 46 9.15 4.19 9.20
CA GLY A 46 9.59 4.69 7.91
C GLY A 46 8.46 5.02 6.93
N THR A 47 8.62 4.68 5.66
CA THR A 47 7.65 5.06 4.62
C THR A 47 6.24 4.49 4.83
N PRO A 48 6.04 3.25 5.34
CA PRO A 48 4.70 2.75 5.71
C PRO A 48 4.01 3.56 6.81
N PHE A 49 4.76 3.98 7.85
CA PHE A 49 4.26 4.83 8.92
C PHE A 49 3.81 6.21 8.40
N TRP A 50 4.61 6.84 7.55
CA TRP A 50 4.27 8.14 6.97
C TRP A 50 3.07 8.05 6.01
N ALA A 51 2.93 6.96 5.27
CA ALA A 51 1.74 6.71 4.47
C ALA A 51 0.48 6.58 5.36
N ALA A 52 0.58 5.85 6.49
CA ALA A 52 -0.51 5.75 7.46
C ALA A 52 -0.88 7.11 8.06
N LYS A 53 0.11 7.93 8.42
CA LYS A 53 -0.10 9.31 8.87
C LYS A 53 -0.85 10.15 7.84
N GLY A 54 -0.46 10.06 6.55
CA GLY A 54 -1.15 10.75 5.46
C GLY A 54 -2.59 10.28 5.29
N ALA A 55 -2.84 8.98 5.34
CA ALA A 55 -4.20 8.43 5.27
C ALA A 55 -5.08 8.93 6.43
N LYS A 56 -4.55 8.98 7.65
CA LYS A 56 -5.28 9.48 8.82
C LYS A 56 -5.56 10.97 8.76
N SER A 57 -4.69 11.79 8.17
CA SER A 57 -4.94 13.23 7.99
C SER A 57 -6.14 13.53 7.09
N GLU A 58 -6.52 12.61 6.22
CA GLU A 58 -7.73 12.68 5.37
C GLU A 58 -8.93 11.92 5.96
N GLY A 59 -8.85 11.46 7.22
CA GLY A 59 -9.91 10.71 7.88
C GLY A 59 -10.14 9.30 7.34
N GLY A 60 -9.16 8.74 6.63
CA GLY A 60 -9.23 7.41 6.04
C GLY A 60 -9.03 6.27 7.04
N ILE A 61 -9.27 5.06 6.57
CA ILE A 61 -9.01 3.81 7.29
C ILE A 61 -7.62 3.30 6.90
N SER A 62 -6.82 2.97 7.92
CA SER A 62 -5.51 2.35 7.76
C SER A 62 -5.43 1.01 8.50
N ILE A 63 -4.93 -0.01 7.82
CA ILE A 63 -4.78 -1.37 8.35
C ILE A 63 -3.31 -1.75 8.32
N GLY A 64 -2.79 -2.20 9.45
CA GLY A 64 -1.45 -2.74 9.58
C GLY A 64 -1.44 -4.26 9.67
N LEU A 65 -0.58 -4.93 8.90
CA LEU A 65 -0.29 -6.34 9.09
C LEU A 65 1.05 -6.47 9.83
N SER A 66 0.99 -6.88 11.08
CA SER A 66 2.17 -7.03 11.94
C SER A 66 2.86 -8.39 11.73
N PRO A 67 4.20 -8.45 11.82
CA PRO A 67 4.94 -9.72 11.86
C PRO A 67 4.71 -10.49 13.17
N ALA A 68 4.34 -9.79 14.24
CA ALA A 68 4.10 -10.33 15.58
C ALA A 68 2.82 -11.16 15.65
N TYR A 69 2.70 -12.01 16.68
CA TYR A 69 1.47 -12.75 16.96
C TYR A 69 0.57 -12.07 18.01
N SER A 70 1.04 -10.97 18.63
CA SER A 70 0.29 -10.20 19.62
C SER A 70 0.73 -8.74 19.66
N GLU A 71 -0.10 -7.88 20.26
CA GLU A 71 0.24 -6.48 20.52
C GLU A 71 1.50 -6.35 21.37
N LYS A 72 1.61 -7.16 22.44
CA LYS A 72 2.79 -7.16 23.29
C LYS A 72 4.07 -7.48 22.52
N GLU A 73 4.04 -8.49 21.66
CA GLU A 73 5.20 -8.83 20.84
C GLU A 73 5.52 -7.76 19.81
N HIS A 74 4.50 -7.13 19.23
CA HIS A 74 4.63 -6.03 18.27
C HIS A 74 5.40 -4.85 18.87
N ILE A 75 5.08 -4.51 20.12
CA ILE A 75 5.71 -3.40 20.84
C ILE A 75 7.04 -3.83 21.45
N ASP A 76 7.04 -4.89 22.29
CA ASP A 76 8.19 -5.19 23.14
C ASP A 76 9.35 -5.88 22.40
N ARG A 77 9.04 -6.71 21.38
CA ARG A 77 10.06 -7.46 20.63
C ARG A 77 10.46 -6.78 19.33
N PHE A 78 9.46 -6.28 18.59
CA PHE A 78 9.71 -5.72 17.27
C PHE A 78 9.89 -4.20 17.30
N ASP A 79 9.58 -3.52 18.41
CA ASP A 79 9.66 -2.06 18.57
C ASP A 79 8.93 -1.32 17.43
N LEU A 80 7.70 -1.76 17.15
CA LEU A 80 6.90 -1.25 16.04
C LEU A 80 5.79 -0.31 16.51
N PRO A 81 5.46 0.74 15.72
CA PRO A 81 4.47 1.74 16.07
C PRO A 81 3.04 1.21 15.92
N THR A 82 2.15 1.71 16.75
CA THR A 82 0.70 1.48 16.66
C THR A 82 -0.06 2.71 16.15
N GLU A 83 0.58 3.88 16.14
CA GLU A 83 0.00 5.14 15.74
C GLU A 83 -0.42 5.14 14.26
N TYR A 84 -1.46 5.85 13.95
CA TYR A 84 -2.04 5.99 12.62
C TYR A 84 -2.60 4.70 12.02
N LEU A 85 -2.74 3.61 12.80
CA LEU A 85 -3.37 2.38 12.38
C LEU A 85 -4.71 2.20 13.12
N ASP A 86 -5.80 2.05 12.37
CA ASP A 86 -7.12 1.79 12.96
C ASP A 86 -7.27 0.32 13.35
N ILE A 87 -6.63 -0.57 12.61
CA ILE A 87 -6.67 -2.02 12.82
C ILE A 87 -5.24 -2.56 12.64
N ILE A 88 -4.77 -3.36 13.60
CA ILE A 88 -3.54 -4.14 13.46
C ILE A 88 -3.89 -5.62 13.46
N ILE A 89 -3.48 -6.33 12.40
CA ILE A 89 -3.64 -7.77 12.27
C ILE A 89 -2.31 -8.42 12.65
N TYR A 90 -2.27 -9.12 13.77
CA TYR A 90 -1.09 -9.83 14.25
C TYR A 90 -1.00 -11.18 13.56
N THR A 91 -0.08 -11.32 12.60
CA THR A 91 0.02 -12.50 11.75
C THR A 91 0.81 -13.64 12.38
N GLY A 92 1.80 -13.34 13.22
CA GLY A 92 2.68 -14.33 13.81
C GLY A 92 3.65 -15.02 12.84
N PHE A 93 3.79 -14.49 11.62
CA PHE A 93 4.61 -15.10 10.57
C PHE A 93 5.94 -14.39 10.32
N GLU A 94 6.43 -13.60 11.29
CA GLU A 94 7.64 -12.81 11.15
C GLU A 94 7.56 -11.91 9.89
N PHE A 95 8.65 -11.29 9.46
CA PHE A 95 8.62 -10.37 8.32
C PHE A 95 8.35 -11.08 6.98
N SER A 96 9.04 -12.20 6.72
CA SER A 96 8.95 -12.87 5.41
C SER A 96 7.58 -13.47 5.13
N GLY A 97 6.98 -14.16 6.10
CA GLY A 97 5.64 -14.72 5.94
C GLY A 97 4.56 -13.65 5.94
N ARG A 98 4.73 -12.58 6.72
CA ARG A 98 3.84 -11.42 6.73
C ARG A 98 3.83 -10.71 5.37
N ASN A 99 4.96 -10.60 4.66
CA ASN A 99 5.03 -9.98 3.33
C ASN A 99 4.06 -10.62 2.34
N LEU A 100 3.96 -11.96 2.34
CA LEU A 100 3.01 -12.69 1.51
C LEU A 100 1.56 -12.33 1.85
N LEU A 101 1.23 -12.30 3.14
CA LEU A 101 -0.12 -11.96 3.58
C LEU A 101 -0.46 -10.50 3.28
N LEU A 102 0.50 -9.59 3.47
CA LEU A 102 0.35 -8.17 3.19
C LEU A 102 0.02 -7.93 1.72
N THR A 103 0.84 -8.45 0.81
CA THR A 103 0.64 -8.26 -0.62
C THR A 103 -0.67 -8.90 -1.11
N ARG A 104 -1.01 -10.09 -0.63
CA ARG A 104 -2.24 -10.80 -1.02
C ARG A 104 -3.51 -10.17 -0.46
N SER A 105 -3.46 -9.51 0.68
CA SER A 105 -4.61 -8.82 1.27
C SER A 105 -5.04 -7.56 0.49
N ALA A 106 -4.15 -6.99 -0.32
CA ALA A 106 -4.40 -5.76 -1.07
C ALA A 106 -4.82 -6.01 -2.53
N ASP A 107 -5.47 -5.03 -3.13
CA ASP A 107 -5.88 -5.04 -4.54
C ASP A 107 -4.76 -4.50 -5.46
N ALA A 108 -3.85 -3.69 -4.92
CA ALA A 108 -2.63 -3.22 -5.57
C ALA A 108 -1.55 -2.92 -4.54
N VAL A 109 -0.29 -2.84 -4.99
CA VAL A 109 0.87 -2.56 -4.14
C VAL A 109 1.63 -1.35 -4.67
N PHE A 110 1.89 -0.39 -3.81
CA PHE A 110 2.79 0.75 -4.07
C PHE A 110 4.14 0.50 -3.43
N ILE A 111 5.20 0.75 -4.18
CA ILE A 111 6.60 0.62 -3.73
C ILE A 111 7.18 2.01 -3.54
N VAL A 112 7.69 2.28 -2.33
CA VAL A 112 8.27 3.57 -1.94
C VAL A 112 9.61 3.35 -1.29
N CYS A 113 10.70 3.79 -1.92
CA CYS A 113 12.07 3.47 -1.47
C CYS A 113 12.26 1.95 -1.29
N GLY A 114 12.69 1.50 -0.12
CA GLY A 114 12.68 0.08 0.21
C GLY A 114 14.03 -0.61 0.13
N ARG A 115 14.10 -1.78 0.77
CA ARG A 115 15.24 -2.71 0.78
C ARG A 115 14.81 -4.11 0.36
N LEU A 116 15.50 -5.15 0.80
CA LEU A 116 15.21 -6.55 0.43
C LEU A 116 13.80 -7.02 0.79
N GLY A 117 13.23 -6.56 1.93
CA GLY A 117 11.85 -6.87 2.29
C GLY A 117 10.86 -6.31 1.27
N THR A 118 11.06 -5.07 0.86
CA THR A 118 10.26 -4.41 -0.18
C THR A 118 10.43 -5.08 -1.54
N LEU A 119 11.64 -5.53 -1.88
CA LEU A 119 11.89 -6.32 -3.09
C LEU A 119 11.13 -7.65 -3.05
N ASN A 120 11.09 -8.32 -1.90
CA ASN A 120 10.30 -9.54 -1.72
C ASN A 120 8.80 -9.28 -1.89
N GLU A 121 8.26 -8.21 -1.30
CA GLU A 121 6.86 -7.81 -1.49
C GLU A 121 6.55 -7.47 -2.95
N PHE A 122 7.47 -6.79 -3.65
CA PHE A 122 7.37 -6.53 -5.08
C PHE A 122 7.29 -7.83 -5.90
N THR A 123 8.20 -8.79 -5.65
CA THR A 123 8.22 -10.06 -6.40
C THR A 123 6.97 -10.89 -6.15
N VAL A 124 6.46 -10.92 -4.92
CA VAL A 124 5.18 -11.59 -4.60
C VAL A 124 4.03 -10.92 -5.36
N ALA A 125 3.94 -9.59 -5.33
CA ALA A 125 2.89 -8.86 -6.05
C ALA A 125 2.97 -9.08 -7.56
N PHE A 126 4.18 -9.14 -8.11
CA PHE A 126 4.43 -9.39 -9.53
C PHE A 126 3.98 -10.81 -9.95
N GLU A 127 4.40 -11.84 -9.20
CA GLU A 127 4.00 -13.23 -9.49
C GLU A 127 2.50 -13.46 -9.31
N ASP A 128 1.86 -12.78 -8.37
CA ASP A 128 0.41 -12.78 -8.19
C ASP A 128 -0.32 -11.90 -9.23
N ASN A 129 0.40 -11.34 -10.21
CA ASN A 129 -0.12 -10.51 -11.30
C ASN A 129 -0.95 -9.31 -10.83
N LYS A 130 -0.59 -8.72 -9.69
CA LYS A 130 -1.26 -7.54 -9.12
C LYS A 130 -0.82 -6.25 -9.82
N PRO A 131 -1.68 -5.23 -9.88
CA PRO A 131 -1.26 -3.87 -10.18
C PRO A 131 -0.20 -3.37 -9.19
N ILE A 132 0.90 -2.81 -9.71
CA ILE A 132 2.01 -2.31 -8.92
C ILE A 132 2.30 -0.88 -9.35
N GLY A 133 2.35 0.04 -8.39
CA GLY A 133 2.79 1.41 -8.56
C GLY A 133 4.19 1.61 -7.98
N ILE A 134 5.13 2.09 -8.78
CA ILE A 134 6.48 2.44 -8.33
C ILE A 134 6.58 3.95 -8.20
N LEU A 135 6.80 4.43 -6.97
CA LEU A 135 7.04 5.85 -6.71
C LEU A 135 8.53 6.15 -6.92
N GLU A 136 8.87 6.54 -8.15
CA GLU A 136 10.24 6.81 -8.57
C GLU A 136 10.83 8.05 -7.88
N GLY A 137 12.14 8.08 -7.79
CA GLY A 137 12.89 9.15 -7.15
C GLY A 137 12.74 9.15 -5.63
N THR A 138 12.39 7.99 -5.04
CA THR A 138 12.34 7.80 -3.59
C THR A 138 13.54 7.01 -3.05
N GLY A 139 14.42 6.54 -3.95
CA GLY A 139 15.61 5.75 -3.62
C GLY A 139 15.34 4.26 -3.48
N GLY A 140 16.37 3.52 -3.07
CA GLY A 140 16.29 2.10 -2.72
C GLY A 140 15.71 1.20 -3.81
N THR A 141 14.93 0.21 -3.40
CA THR A 141 14.30 -0.78 -4.30
C THR A 141 13.41 -0.14 -5.36
N ALA A 142 12.69 0.94 -5.03
CA ALA A 142 11.81 1.61 -5.98
C ALA A 142 12.54 2.05 -7.24
N ASP A 143 13.70 2.68 -7.10
CA ASP A 143 14.47 3.17 -8.24
C ASP A 143 15.23 2.06 -8.97
N LEU A 144 15.51 0.93 -8.30
CA LEU A 144 16.20 -0.22 -8.91
C LEU A 144 15.28 -1.08 -9.79
N ILE A 145 13.98 -1.12 -9.53
CA ILE A 145 13.03 -2.01 -10.23
C ILE A 145 13.04 -1.78 -11.74
N ARG A 146 13.09 -0.52 -12.19
CA ARG A 146 13.10 -0.20 -13.62
C ARG A 146 14.29 -0.81 -14.37
N GLU A 147 15.46 -0.86 -13.73
CA GLU A 147 16.67 -1.47 -14.30
C GLU A 147 16.69 -2.99 -14.14
N LEU A 148 16.04 -3.50 -13.11
CA LEU A 148 15.99 -4.93 -12.80
C LEU A 148 15.08 -5.70 -13.75
N MET A 149 13.89 -5.17 -14.05
CA MET A 149 12.85 -5.86 -14.81
C MET A 149 13.31 -6.40 -16.18
N PRO A 150 14.04 -5.63 -17.03
CA PRO A 150 14.53 -6.16 -18.30
C PRO A 150 15.47 -7.35 -18.16
N LYS A 151 16.24 -7.40 -17.06
CA LYS A 151 17.21 -8.47 -16.79
C LYS A 151 16.58 -9.77 -16.31
N LEU A 152 15.34 -9.70 -15.80
CA LEU A 152 14.62 -10.86 -15.28
C LEU A 152 13.82 -11.63 -16.36
N HIS A 153 13.72 -11.11 -17.58
CA HIS A 153 13.05 -11.77 -18.71
C HIS A 153 11.60 -12.24 -18.43
N ARG A 154 10.86 -11.49 -17.57
CA ARG A 154 9.49 -11.83 -17.13
C ARG A 154 8.41 -10.93 -17.75
N GLY A 155 8.78 -10.06 -18.69
CA GLY A 155 7.88 -9.06 -19.26
C GLY A 155 7.65 -7.86 -18.31
N SER A 156 6.76 -6.95 -18.71
CA SER A 156 6.50 -5.71 -17.98
C SER A 156 5.54 -5.86 -16.80
N GLY A 157 4.75 -6.93 -16.73
CA GLY A 157 3.70 -7.07 -15.73
C GLY A 157 2.68 -5.92 -15.76
N LYS A 158 2.00 -5.70 -14.65
CA LYS A 158 1.07 -4.57 -14.44
C LYS A 158 1.75 -3.48 -13.60
N ILE A 159 2.91 -3.03 -14.04
CA ILE A 159 3.71 -2.04 -13.33
C ILE A 159 3.52 -0.68 -13.98
N VAL A 160 3.21 0.32 -13.17
CA VAL A 160 3.21 1.73 -13.56
C VAL A 160 4.18 2.52 -12.69
N TYR A 161 4.77 3.53 -13.29
CA TYR A 161 5.80 4.36 -12.69
C TYR A 161 5.37 5.82 -12.71
N ASP A 162 5.61 6.53 -11.62
CA ASP A 162 5.50 8.00 -11.55
C ASP A 162 6.32 8.54 -10.38
N THR A 163 6.78 9.78 -10.49
CA THR A 163 7.41 10.53 -9.40
C THR A 163 6.41 11.30 -8.55
N ASP A 164 5.17 11.44 -9.03
CA ASP A 164 4.09 12.15 -8.36
C ASP A 164 3.10 11.16 -7.74
N PRO A 165 2.85 11.22 -6.41
CA PRO A 165 1.98 10.29 -5.71
C PRO A 165 0.53 10.26 -6.24
N LYS A 166 -0.03 11.41 -6.58
CA LYS A 166 -1.42 11.51 -7.08
C LYS A 166 -1.57 10.81 -8.42
N ARG A 167 -0.73 11.16 -9.40
CA ARG A 167 -0.77 10.51 -10.72
C ARG A 167 -0.50 9.01 -10.62
N LEU A 168 0.38 8.59 -9.69
CA LEU A 168 0.65 7.17 -9.47
C LEU A 168 -0.59 6.43 -8.97
N VAL A 169 -1.32 7.00 -8.00
CA VAL A 169 -2.58 6.41 -7.51
C VAL A 169 -3.62 6.30 -8.63
N GLU A 170 -3.79 7.35 -9.43
CA GLU A 170 -4.72 7.36 -10.57
C GLU A 170 -4.40 6.24 -11.57
N LYS A 171 -3.12 6.11 -11.99
CA LYS A 171 -2.66 5.06 -12.90
C LYS A 171 -2.89 3.64 -12.35
N VAL A 172 -2.58 3.42 -11.07
CA VAL A 172 -2.78 2.11 -10.43
C VAL A 172 -4.27 1.77 -10.35
N LEU A 173 -5.11 2.73 -9.99
CA LEU A 173 -6.56 2.53 -9.91
C LEU A 173 -7.20 2.19 -11.27
N GLU A 174 -6.67 2.71 -12.37
CA GLU A 174 -7.11 2.30 -13.71
C GLU A 174 -6.86 0.82 -13.96
N LEU A 175 -5.72 0.29 -13.50
CA LEU A 175 -5.42 -1.15 -13.59
C LEU A 175 -6.32 -1.97 -12.68
N VAL A 176 -6.48 -1.54 -11.42
CA VAL A 176 -7.34 -2.23 -10.44
C VAL A 176 -8.78 -2.35 -10.95
N LYS A 177 -9.34 -1.27 -11.51
CA LYS A 177 -10.71 -1.25 -12.04
C LYS A 177 -10.94 -2.27 -13.16
N LYS A 178 -9.95 -2.47 -14.02
CA LYS A 178 -10.02 -3.46 -15.12
C LYS A 178 -10.09 -4.91 -14.64
N GLU A 179 -9.66 -5.19 -13.40
CA GLU A 179 -9.60 -6.55 -12.85
C GLU A 179 -10.75 -6.88 -11.90
N LYS A 180 -11.51 -5.87 -11.51
CA LYS A 180 -12.62 -6.09 -10.57
C LYS A 180 -13.84 -6.65 -11.27
N VAL A 181 -14.34 -7.76 -10.72
CA VAL A 181 -15.61 -8.38 -11.14
C VAL A 181 -16.79 -7.60 -10.55
N ILE A 182 -16.62 -6.96 -9.39
CA ILE A 182 -17.65 -6.17 -8.71
C ILE A 182 -17.23 -4.71 -8.76
N GLU A 183 -18.03 -3.88 -9.41
CA GLU A 183 -17.85 -2.43 -9.40
C GLU A 183 -18.14 -1.85 -8.02
N LEU A 184 -17.30 -0.92 -7.56
CA LEU A 184 -17.58 -0.15 -6.36
C LEU A 184 -18.72 0.84 -6.63
N PRO A 185 -19.69 0.99 -5.71
CA PRO A 185 -20.73 2.00 -5.87
C PRO A 185 -20.09 3.40 -5.88
N THR A 186 -20.47 4.21 -6.86
CA THR A 186 -20.09 5.62 -6.86
C THR A 186 -20.91 6.37 -5.79
N ARG A 187 -20.37 7.46 -5.22
CA ARG A 187 -21.07 8.29 -4.22
C ARG A 187 -22.49 8.69 -4.67
N LYS A 188 -22.73 8.87 -5.98
CA LYS A 188 -24.06 9.14 -6.53
C LYS A 188 -25.00 7.93 -6.38
N LYS A 189 -24.55 6.71 -6.70
CA LYS A 189 -25.35 5.48 -6.54
C LYS A 189 -25.63 5.15 -5.07
N GLU A 190 -24.69 5.47 -4.15
CA GLU A 190 -24.95 5.31 -2.70
C GLU A 190 -26.04 6.27 -2.20
N ALA A 191 -26.05 7.52 -2.67
CA ALA A 191 -27.09 8.49 -2.29
C ALA A 191 -28.47 8.10 -2.85
N GLU A 192 -28.54 7.55 -4.05
CA GLU A 192 -29.79 7.04 -4.66
C GLU A 192 -30.30 5.78 -3.93
N ASN A 193 -29.43 4.83 -3.63
CA ASN A 193 -29.79 3.62 -2.89
C ASN A 193 -30.25 3.93 -1.46
N ASN A 194 -29.63 4.90 -0.78
CA ASN A 194 -30.03 5.31 0.56
C ASN A 194 -31.39 6.07 0.54
N LYS A 195 -31.72 6.79 -0.52
CA LYS A 195 -33.02 7.40 -0.69
C LYS A 195 -34.11 6.36 -0.92
N GLN A 196 -33.88 5.36 -1.77
CA GLN A 196 -34.83 4.26 -2.00
C GLN A 196 -35.07 3.41 -0.75
N ALA A 197 -34.03 3.16 0.07
CA ALA A 197 -34.15 2.43 1.31
C ALA A 197 -34.90 3.21 2.42
N ALA A 198 -34.93 4.54 2.35
CA ALA A 198 -35.67 5.41 3.28
C ALA A 198 -37.15 5.59 2.90
N GLU A 199 -37.55 5.23 1.67
CA GLU A 199 -38.87 5.32 1.13
C GLU A 199 -39.66 3.97 1.22
N MET A 200 -39.02 2.90 1.70
CA MET A 200 -39.62 1.58 1.97
C MET A 200 -39.88 1.38 3.46
#